data_8596879eb65eb0e001d68e2898be5bb5
#
_entry.id   8596879eb65eb0e001d68e2898be5bb5
#
_cell.length_a   1.000
_cell.length_b   1.000
_cell.length_c   1.000
_cell.angle_alpha   90.00
_cell.angle_beta   90.00
_cell.angle_gamma   90.00
#
_symmetry.space_group_name_H-M   'P 1'
#
loop_
_entity.id
_entity.type
_entity.pdbx_description
1 polymer ?
#
loop_
_entity_poly.entity_id
_entity_poly.type
_entity_poly.pdbx_seq_one_letter_code
_entity_poly.pdbx_strand_id
1 'polypeptide(L)'
;MQAELQTALFHAFDTLNLQQMKSFNVPPVTLHGVGALAACGPQAQSRGLRHLFVMVDSFLHQAGMTAGLERSLAMKGIAMTLWPCPAGEPCVTDVCAAVAQLRDARCDGVVAFGGGSVLDAAKAVALLVANPEQTLGEMTEHSELRPRLPLLAVPTTAGTGSETTNVTVIIDAVSGRKQVLAHASLMPDVAILDAALTEGVPPHITAMTGIDALTHAVEAYSARHATPFTDSLAMGAIAMIGEALPKAVGCGQDLAARENMLLASCMAGMAFSSAGLGLCPAMAH
;
A
#
# COMPACT_ATOMS: atom_id res chain seq x y z
N MET A 1 5.15 45.77 -20.18
CA MET A 1 5.77 45.82 -18.83
C MET A 1 4.84 45.34 -17.72
N GLN A 2 3.65 45.94 -17.48
CA GLN A 2 2.76 45.51 -16.38
C GLN A 2 2.12 44.13 -16.65
N ALA A 3 1.71 43.84 -17.89
CA ALA A 3 1.17 42.55 -18.30
C ALA A 3 2.24 41.42 -18.27
N GLU A 4 3.46 41.74 -18.66
CA GLU A 4 4.60 40.81 -18.64
C GLU A 4 5.01 40.48 -17.21
N LEU A 5 4.97 41.45 -16.30
CA LEU A 5 5.22 41.28 -14.88
C LEU A 5 4.13 40.40 -14.22
N GLN A 6 2.86 40.61 -14.58
CA GLN A 6 1.76 39.76 -14.15
C GLN A 6 1.93 38.33 -14.66
N THR A 7 2.25 38.13 -15.92
CA THR A 7 2.48 36.81 -16.51
C THR A 7 3.67 36.12 -15.84
N ALA A 8 4.78 36.85 -15.59
CA ALA A 8 5.93 36.30 -14.89
C ALA A 8 5.63 35.91 -13.41
N LEU A 9 4.83 36.76 -12.74
CA LEU A 9 4.33 36.45 -11.37
C LEU A 9 3.40 35.24 -11.38
N PHE A 10 2.46 35.12 -12.31
CA PHE A 10 1.61 33.95 -12.45
C PHE A 10 2.42 32.69 -12.73
N HIS A 11 3.42 32.72 -13.61
CA HIS A 11 4.34 31.64 -13.86
C HIS A 11 5.17 31.29 -12.62
N ALA A 12 5.63 32.29 -11.85
CA ALA A 12 6.35 32.05 -10.61
C ALA A 12 5.45 31.40 -9.55
N PHE A 13 4.21 31.86 -9.40
CA PHE A 13 3.24 31.27 -8.48
C PHE A 13 2.83 29.84 -8.89
N ASP A 14 2.66 29.59 -10.19
CA ASP A 14 2.36 28.26 -10.73
C ASP A 14 3.57 27.31 -10.55
N THR A 15 4.78 27.81 -10.81
CA THR A 15 6.04 27.05 -10.58
C THR A 15 6.25 26.73 -9.10
N LEU A 16 5.86 27.64 -8.20
CA LEU A 16 5.94 27.43 -6.74
C LEU A 16 4.73 26.70 -6.17
N ASN A 17 3.75 26.34 -6.99
CA ASN A 17 2.53 25.63 -6.58
C ASN A 17 1.75 26.32 -5.42
N LEU A 18 1.88 27.64 -5.28
CA LEU A 18 1.32 28.38 -4.14
C LEU A 18 -0.20 28.59 -4.24
N GLN A 19 -0.78 28.38 -5.42
CA GLN A 19 -2.22 28.57 -5.66
C GLN A 19 -3.02 27.27 -5.81
N GLN A 20 -2.35 26.10 -5.80
CA GLN A 20 -3.04 24.81 -5.91
C GLN A 20 -3.51 24.32 -4.54
N MET A 21 -4.78 23.93 -4.48
CA MET A 21 -5.28 23.19 -3.33
C MET A 21 -4.57 21.82 -3.29
N LYS A 22 -3.95 21.50 -2.17
CA LYS A 22 -3.26 20.23 -1.95
C LYS A 22 -4.07 19.39 -0.98
N SER A 23 -4.23 18.11 -1.28
CA SER A 23 -4.86 17.14 -0.40
C SER A 23 -3.80 16.28 0.28
N PHE A 24 -4.08 15.86 1.50
CA PHE A 24 -3.29 14.89 2.23
C PHE A 24 -4.21 13.75 2.66
N ASN A 25 -4.01 12.57 2.06
CA ASN A 25 -4.86 11.41 2.26
C ASN A 25 -4.02 10.25 2.79
N VAL A 26 -4.51 9.63 3.86
CA VAL A 26 -3.89 8.48 4.52
C VAL A 26 -4.98 7.49 4.93
N PRO A 27 -4.66 6.23 5.22
CA PRO A 27 -5.64 5.29 5.76
C PRO A 27 -6.33 5.86 7.00
N PRO A 28 -7.66 5.73 7.13
CA PRO A 28 -8.40 6.21 8.31
C PRO A 28 -7.90 5.61 9.62
N VAL A 29 -7.36 4.39 9.57
CA VAL A 29 -6.83 3.68 10.74
C VAL A 29 -5.48 3.07 10.36
N THR A 30 -4.46 3.38 11.15
CA THR A 30 -3.15 2.70 11.10
C THR A 30 -2.84 2.13 12.47
N LEU A 31 -2.65 0.83 12.56
CA LEU A 31 -2.32 0.11 13.78
C LEU A 31 -0.90 -0.46 13.63
N HIS A 32 -0.09 -0.34 14.66
CA HIS A 32 1.27 -0.85 14.63
C HIS A 32 1.68 -1.49 15.96
N GLY A 33 2.69 -2.33 15.92
CA GLY A 33 3.27 -3.01 17.07
C GLY A 33 3.35 -4.52 16.85
N VAL A 34 4.20 -5.17 17.63
CA VAL A 34 4.32 -6.63 17.62
C VAL A 34 3.01 -7.25 18.07
N GLY A 35 2.44 -8.14 17.26
CA GLY A 35 1.13 -8.75 17.50
C GLY A 35 -0.06 -7.93 16.98
N ALA A 36 0.17 -6.82 16.27
CA ALA A 36 -0.90 -5.99 15.69
C ALA A 36 -1.85 -6.78 14.77
N LEU A 37 -1.39 -7.86 14.16
CA LEU A 37 -2.20 -8.77 13.35
C LEU A 37 -3.48 -9.24 14.07
N ALA A 38 -3.44 -9.38 15.40
CA ALA A 38 -4.60 -9.74 16.20
C ALA A 38 -5.76 -8.74 16.11
N ALA A 39 -5.50 -7.51 15.66
CA ALA A 39 -6.52 -6.50 15.46
C ALA A 39 -7.37 -6.71 14.19
N CYS A 40 -6.99 -7.59 13.25
CA CYS A 40 -7.75 -7.84 12.02
C CYS A 40 -9.21 -8.21 12.31
N GLY A 41 -9.47 -9.16 13.21
CA GLY A 41 -10.81 -9.59 13.57
C GLY A 41 -11.65 -8.44 14.18
N PRO A 42 -11.18 -7.74 15.21
CA PRO A 42 -11.85 -6.54 15.75
C PRO A 42 -12.11 -5.46 14.71
N GLN A 43 -11.15 -5.17 13.82
CA GLN A 43 -11.32 -4.17 12.76
C GLN A 43 -12.36 -4.59 11.71
N ALA A 44 -12.38 -5.84 11.34
CA ALA A 44 -13.40 -6.38 10.45
C ALA A 44 -14.80 -6.36 11.12
N GLN A 45 -14.89 -6.77 12.37
CA GLN A 45 -16.14 -6.78 13.15
C GLN A 45 -16.73 -5.37 13.29
N SER A 46 -15.91 -4.35 13.59
CA SER A 46 -16.36 -2.96 13.73
C SER A 46 -16.92 -2.37 12.43
N ARG A 47 -16.57 -2.97 11.29
CA ARG A 47 -17.07 -2.60 9.94
C ARG A 47 -18.24 -3.47 9.50
N GLY A 48 -18.72 -4.38 10.35
CA GLY A 48 -19.85 -5.28 10.06
C GLY A 48 -19.53 -6.39 9.10
N LEU A 49 -18.25 -6.68 8.83
CA LEU A 49 -17.80 -7.70 7.90
C LEU A 49 -18.02 -9.10 8.48
N ARG A 50 -18.43 -10.04 7.64
CA ARG A 50 -18.79 -11.41 8.02
C ARG A 50 -17.99 -12.46 7.28
N HIS A 51 -17.54 -12.15 6.06
CA HIS A 51 -16.80 -13.08 5.22
C HIS A 51 -15.72 -12.35 4.43
N LEU A 52 -14.48 -12.56 4.79
CA LEU A 52 -13.34 -11.87 4.18
C LEU A 52 -12.68 -12.70 3.10
N PHE A 53 -12.36 -12.07 1.99
CA PHE A 53 -11.47 -12.60 0.96
C PHE A 53 -10.03 -12.25 1.34
N VAL A 54 -9.24 -13.26 1.68
CA VAL A 54 -7.86 -13.08 2.15
C VAL A 54 -6.91 -13.36 1.00
N MET A 55 -6.38 -12.33 0.40
CA MET A 55 -5.31 -12.41 -0.57
C MET A 55 -3.97 -12.50 0.16
N VAL A 56 -3.24 -13.58 -0.06
CA VAL A 56 -2.01 -13.89 0.67
C VAL A 56 -0.89 -14.27 -0.29
N ASP A 57 0.34 -13.87 0.04
CA ASP A 57 1.52 -14.38 -0.65
C ASP A 57 1.60 -15.90 -0.53
N SER A 58 1.81 -16.60 -1.65
CA SER A 58 1.83 -18.07 -1.69
C SER A 58 2.89 -18.68 -0.77
N PHE A 59 4.05 -18.03 -0.65
CA PHE A 59 5.11 -18.49 0.26
C PHE A 59 4.69 -18.35 1.72
N LEU A 60 4.10 -17.22 2.10
CA LEU A 60 3.61 -16.98 3.46
C LEU A 60 2.50 -17.96 3.84
N HIS A 61 1.61 -18.27 2.89
CA HIS A 61 0.57 -19.27 3.11
C HIS A 61 1.17 -20.66 3.35
N GLN A 62 2.09 -21.09 2.50
CA GLN A 62 2.78 -22.39 2.65
C GLN A 62 3.60 -22.48 3.94
N ALA A 63 4.16 -21.36 4.39
CA ALA A 63 4.89 -21.27 5.67
C ALA A 63 3.96 -21.23 6.90
N GLY A 64 2.62 -21.24 6.71
CA GLY A 64 1.66 -21.23 7.82
C GLY A 64 1.54 -19.90 8.56
N MET A 65 2.03 -18.80 7.96
CA MET A 65 2.01 -17.47 8.58
C MET A 65 0.60 -16.85 8.67
N THR A 66 -0.39 -17.44 8.00
CA THR A 66 -1.81 -17.04 8.10
C THR A 66 -2.48 -17.41 9.41
N ALA A 67 -1.91 -18.34 10.20
CA ALA A 67 -2.54 -18.88 11.41
C ALA A 67 -2.94 -17.80 12.45
N GLY A 68 -2.16 -16.72 12.57
CA GLY A 68 -2.49 -15.57 13.42
C GLY A 68 -3.72 -14.82 12.94
N LEU A 69 -3.82 -14.58 11.66
CA LEU A 69 -4.97 -13.95 11.01
C LEU A 69 -6.22 -14.82 11.14
N GLU A 70 -6.11 -16.11 10.82
CA GLU A 70 -7.20 -17.09 10.94
C GLU A 70 -7.79 -17.10 12.35
N ARG A 71 -6.92 -17.16 13.36
CA ARG A 71 -7.32 -17.11 14.76
C ARG A 71 -8.03 -15.79 15.11
N SER A 72 -7.50 -14.65 14.65
CA SER A 72 -8.09 -13.33 14.91
C SER A 72 -9.51 -13.22 14.34
N LEU A 73 -9.73 -13.71 13.11
CA LEU A 73 -11.04 -13.72 12.46
C LEU A 73 -12.00 -14.71 13.12
N ALA A 74 -11.54 -15.93 13.40
CA ALA A 74 -12.35 -16.99 14.03
C ALA A 74 -12.88 -16.57 15.41
N MET A 75 -12.06 -15.87 16.21
CA MET A 75 -12.49 -15.33 17.52
C MET A 75 -13.64 -14.33 17.41
N LYS A 76 -13.88 -13.76 16.25
CA LYS A 76 -14.96 -12.81 15.95
C LYS A 76 -16.08 -13.43 15.13
N GLY A 77 -16.01 -14.73 14.85
CA GLY A 77 -17.00 -15.44 14.05
C GLY A 77 -17.03 -15.00 12.57
N ILE A 78 -15.90 -14.48 12.07
CA ILE A 78 -15.76 -14.00 10.69
C ILE A 78 -15.21 -15.15 9.85
N ALA A 79 -15.94 -15.51 8.80
CA ALA A 79 -15.51 -16.50 7.81
C ALA A 79 -14.41 -15.91 6.90
N MET A 80 -13.59 -16.77 6.33
CA MET A 80 -12.61 -16.35 5.33
C MET A 80 -12.50 -17.31 4.16
N THR A 81 -12.23 -16.77 2.99
CA THR A 81 -11.83 -17.49 1.78
C THR A 81 -10.42 -17.07 1.43
N LEU A 82 -9.50 -18.04 1.41
CA LEU A 82 -8.10 -17.80 1.05
C LEU A 82 -7.91 -17.77 -0.46
N TRP A 83 -7.10 -16.80 -0.91
CA TRP A 83 -6.58 -16.71 -2.26
C TRP A 83 -5.06 -16.57 -2.20
N PRO A 84 -4.30 -17.66 -2.36
CA PRO A 84 -2.86 -17.57 -2.52
C PRO A 84 -2.53 -16.88 -3.85
N CYS A 85 -1.89 -15.72 -3.77
CA CYS A 85 -1.46 -14.99 -4.95
C CYS A 85 -0.36 -15.77 -5.69
N PRO A 86 -0.42 -15.85 -7.03
CA PRO A 86 0.69 -16.39 -7.80
C PRO A 86 2.01 -15.69 -7.47
N ALA A 87 3.12 -16.43 -7.59
CA ALA A 87 4.44 -15.85 -7.37
C ALA A 87 4.78 -14.82 -8.46
N GLY A 88 5.41 -13.71 -8.06
CA GLY A 88 5.80 -12.64 -8.97
C GLY A 88 4.91 -11.40 -8.88
N GLU A 89 5.00 -10.56 -9.90
CA GLU A 89 4.17 -9.36 -9.97
C GLU A 89 2.74 -9.72 -10.43
N PRO A 90 1.71 -9.11 -9.84
CA PRO A 90 0.32 -9.44 -10.15
C PRO A 90 -0.03 -9.01 -11.57
N CYS A 91 -0.73 -9.88 -12.30
CA CYS A 91 -1.22 -9.56 -13.63
C CYS A 91 -2.75 -9.40 -13.65
N VAL A 92 -3.25 -8.76 -14.71
CA VAL A 92 -4.70 -8.51 -14.88
C VAL A 92 -5.50 -9.81 -14.86
N THR A 93 -4.98 -10.92 -15.41
CA THR A 93 -5.66 -12.22 -15.41
C THR A 93 -5.81 -12.79 -14.01
N ASP A 94 -4.79 -12.64 -13.14
CA ASP A 94 -4.84 -13.08 -11.74
C ASP A 94 -5.88 -12.27 -10.96
N VAL A 95 -5.89 -10.96 -11.18
CA VAL A 95 -6.89 -10.05 -10.56
C VAL A 95 -8.31 -10.44 -10.99
N CYS A 96 -8.55 -10.70 -12.27
CA CYS A 96 -9.86 -11.14 -12.77
C CYS A 96 -10.30 -12.48 -12.17
N ALA A 97 -9.38 -13.44 -12.05
CA ALA A 97 -9.66 -14.74 -11.43
C ALA A 97 -10.00 -14.59 -9.94
N ALA A 98 -9.27 -13.73 -9.22
CA ALA A 98 -9.54 -13.42 -7.82
C ALA A 98 -10.91 -12.74 -7.63
N VAL A 99 -11.28 -11.80 -8.52
CA VAL A 99 -12.62 -11.16 -8.53
C VAL A 99 -13.72 -12.20 -8.71
N ALA A 100 -13.56 -13.15 -9.63
CA ALA A 100 -14.55 -14.22 -9.85
C ALA A 100 -14.73 -15.06 -8.58
N GLN A 101 -13.65 -15.54 -7.96
CA GLN A 101 -13.72 -16.33 -6.73
C GLN A 101 -14.30 -15.54 -5.55
N LEU A 102 -13.94 -14.27 -5.40
CA LEU A 102 -14.49 -13.41 -4.34
C LEU A 102 -16.02 -13.30 -4.46
N ARG A 103 -16.54 -13.12 -5.70
CA ARG A 103 -17.98 -13.06 -5.98
C ARG A 103 -18.68 -14.38 -5.68
N ASP A 104 -18.10 -15.49 -6.13
CA ASP A 104 -18.67 -16.83 -5.90
C ASP A 104 -18.74 -17.16 -4.41
N ALA A 105 -17.71 -16.77 -3.65
CA ALA A 105 -17.66 -16.90 -2.20
C ALA A 105 -18.54 -15.88 -1.47
N ARG A 106 -19.05 -14.85 -2.14
CA ARG A 106 -19.87 -13.77 -1.55
C ARG A 106 -19.18 -13.07 -0.39
N CYS A 107 -17.88 -12.81 -0.52
CA CYS A 107 -17.15 -12.07 0.49
C CYS A 107 -17.57 -10.60 0.50
N ASP A 108 -17.58 -9.99 1.70
CA ASP A 108 -18.01 -8.61 1.95
C ASP A 108 -16.87 -7.65 2.29
N GLY A 109 -15.63 -8.14 2.31
CA GLY A 109 -14.42 -7.37 2.51
C GLY A 109 -13.17 -8.12 2.06
N VAL A 110 -12.05 -7.42 1.97
CA VAL A 110 -10.77 -7.96 1.52
C VAL A 110 -9.70 -7.74 2.59
N VAL A 111 -8.87 -8.75 2.82
CA VAL A 111 -7.59 -8.62 3.54
C VAL A 111 -6.46 -8.87 2.56
N ALA A 112 -5.53 -7.93 2.49
CA ALA A 112 -4.28 -8.09 1.76
C ALA A 112 -3.17 -8.44 2.75
N PHE A 113 -2.59 -9.63 2.64
CA PHE A 113 -1.57 -10.15 3.56
C PHE A 113 -0.32 -10.53 2.77
N GLY A 114 0.65 -9.62 2.69
CA GLY A 114 1.85 -9.85 1.89
C GLY A 114 2.67 -8.60 1.60
N GLY A 115 3.57 -8.68 0.64
CA GLY A 115 4.32 -7.54 0.12
C GLY A 115 3.50 -6.65 -0.83
N GLY A 116 4.14 -5.64 -1.40
CA GLY A 116 3.50 -4.65 -2.28
C GLY A 116 2.66 -5.25 -3.39
N SER A 117 3.14 -6.30 -4.06
CA SER A 117 2.42 -7.00 -5.13
C SER A 117 1.05 -7.54 -4.69
N VAL A 118 0.99 -8.15 -3.50
CA VAL A 118 -0.27 -8.67 -2.94
C VAL A 118 -1.20 -7.52 -2.55
N LEU A 119 -0.65 -6.47 -1.94
CA LEU A 119 -1.41 -5.29 -1.55
C LEU A 119 -2.03 -4.61 -2.76
N ASP A 120 -1.28 -4.44 -3.83
CA ASP A 120 -1.72 -3.84 -5.08
C ASP A 120 -2.80 -4.68 -5.77
N ALA A 121 -2.60 -6.00 -5.87
CA ALA A 121 -3.62 -6.91 -6.40
C ALA A 121 -4.92 -6.82 -5.58
N ALA A 122 -4.84 -6.78 -4.26
CA ALA A 122 -6.00 -6.71 -3.40
C ALA A 122 -6.78 -5.39 -3.54
N LYS A 123 -6.09 -4.26 -3.72
CA LYS A 123 -6.72 -2.96 -4.05
C LYS A 123 -7.50 -3.06 -5.35
N ALA A 124 -6.88 -3.61 -6.41
CA ALA A 124 -7.52 -3.80 -7.71
C ALA A 124 -8.74 -4.73 -7.62
N VAL A 125 -8.63 -5.85 -6.90
CA VAL A 125 -9.73 -6.80 -6.70
C VAL A 125 -10.89 -6.15 -5.95
N ALA A 126 -10.61 -5.45 -4.84
CA ALA A 126 -11.63 -4.77 -4.04
C ALA A 126 -12.37 -3.69 -4.84
N LEU A 127 -11.69 -3.02 -5.77
CA LEU A 127 -12.28 -2.00 -6.64
C LEU A 127 -13.11 -2.61 -7.77
N LEU A 128 -12.54 -3.59 -8.49
CA LEU A 128 -13.19 -4.21 -9.65
C LEU A 128 -14.45 -5.01 -9.29
N VAL A 129 -14.48 -5.64 -8.13
CA VAL A 129 -15.67 -6.38 -7.71
C VAL A 129 -16.88 -5.47 -7.54
N ALA A 130 -16.67 -4.22 -7.14
CA ALA A 130 -17.71 -3.19 -6.99
C ALA A 130 -18.05 -2.49 -8.32
N ASN A 131 -17.15 -2.56 -9.33
CA ASN A 131 -17.27 -1.89 -10.63
C ASN A 131 -17.17 -2.89 -11.79
N PRO A 132 -18.12 -3.86 -11.90
CA PRO A 132 -18.03 -4.98 -12.84
C PRO A 132 -18.10 -4.59 -14.32
N GLU A 133 -18.55 -3.40 -14.61
CA GLU A 133 -18.70 -2.84 -15.95
C GLU A 133 -17.41 -2.20 -16.49
N GLN A 134 -16.38 -2.09 -15.65
CA GLN A 134 -15.12 -1.42 -16.01
C GLN A 134 -13.93 -2.38 -15.93
N THR A 135 -12.90 -2.07 -16.69
CA THR A 135 -11.59 -2.73 -16.62
C THR A 135 -10.55 -1.80 -16.01
N LEU A 136 -9.48 -2.35 -15.45
CA LEU A 136 -8.40 -1.54 -14.88
C LEU A 136 -7.79 -0.57 -15.92
N GLY A 137 -7.70 -0.99 -17.18
CA GLY A 137 -7.13 -0.18 -18.25
C GLY A 137 -8.00 1.01 -18.68
N GLU A 138 -9.30 0.97 -18.37
CA GLU A 138 -10.25 2.07 -18.66
C GLU A 138 -10.37 3.06 -17.50
N MET A 139 -9.96 2.66 -16.29
CA MET A 139 -10.05 3.50 -15.11
C MET A 139 -8.94 4.55 -15.11
N THR A 140 -9.27 5.74 -14.67
CA THR A 140 -8.36 6.87 -14.46
C THR A 140 -8.58 7.47 -13.07
N GLU A 141 -7.72 8.38 -12.64
CA GLU A 141 -7.87 9.10 -11.37
C GLU A 141 -9.16 9.93 -11.27
N HIS A 142 -9.76 10.26 -12.41
CA HIS A 142 -10.99 11.06 -12.52
C HIS A 142 -12.24 10.21 -12.81
N SER A 143 -12.13 8.88 -12.86
CA SER A 143 -13.27 8.01 -13.10
C SER A 143 -14.27 8.08 -11.95
N GLU A 144 -15.56 8.16 -12.27
CA GLU A 144 -16.62 7.99 -11.28
C GLU A 144 -16.81 6.51 -10.97
N LEU A 145 -16.27 6.06 -9.84
CA LEU A 145 -16.28 4.67 -9.41
C LEU A 145 -17.17 4.48 -8.19
N ARG A 146 -17.86 3.34 -8.13
CA ARG A 146 -18.50 2.90 -6.89
C ARG A 146 -17.41 2.63 -5.84
N PRO A 147 -17.70 2.91 -4.56
CA PRO A 147 -16.76 2.57 -3.49
C PRO A 147 -16.40 1.08 -3.55
N ARG A 148 -15.10 0.78 -3.40
CA ARG A 148 -14.62 -0.59 -3.31
C ARG A 148 -15.17 -1.31 -2.07
N LEU A 149 -15.01 -2.63 -2.01
CA LEU A 149 -15.19 -3.36 -0.75
C LEU A 149 -14.19 -2.87 0.32
N PRO A 150 -14.56 -2.93 1.61
CA PRO A 150 -13.64 -2.65 2.70
C PRO A 150 -12.35 -3.46 2.58
N LEU A 151 -11.20 -2.79 2.80
CA LEU A 151 -9.86 -3.35 2.62
C LEU A 151 -9.00 -3.15 3.86
N LEU A 152 -8.53 -4.24 4.44
CA LEU A 152 -7.51 -4.25 5.49
C LEU A 152 -6.17 -4.66 4.86
N ALA A 153 -5.15 -3.82 5.00
CA ALA A 153 -3.83 -4.05 4.44
C ALA A 153 -2.83 -4.45 5.54
N VAL A 154 -2.19 -5.58 5.37
CA VAL A 154 -1.21 -6.17 6.30
C VAL A 154 0.10 -6.40 5.56
N PRO A 155 1.00 -5.41 5.52
CA PRO A 155 2.28 -5.55 4.85
C PRO A 155 3.20 -6.51 5.59
N THR A 156 3.95 -7.31 4.84
CA THR A 156 4.97 -8.22 5.36
C THR A 156 6.38 -7.86 4.92
N THR A 157 6.52 -6.75 4.20
CA THR A 157 7.79 -6.13 3.80
C THR A 157 7.77 -4.64 4.16
N ALA A 158 8.93 -4.08 4.48
CA ALA A 158 9.11 -2.67 4.79
C ALA A 158 9.77 -1.97 3.59
N GLY A 159 8.99 -1.55 2.61
CA GLY A 159 9.52 -0.96 1.37
C GLY A 159 8.49 -0.14 0.62
N THR A 160 7.52 -0.79 0.02
CA THR A 160 6.60 -0.15 -0.93
C THR A 160 5.64 0.87 -0.32
N GLY A 161 5.30 0.73 0.98
CA GLY A 161 4.27 1.58 1.60
C GLY A 161 2.88 1.44 0.99
N SER A 162 2.63 0.37 0.21
CA SER A 162 1.36 0.20 -0.52
C SER A 162 0.13 0.18 0.40
N GLU A 163 0.28 -0.21 1.67
CA GLU A 163 -0.78 -0.18 2.67
C GLU A 163 -1.30 1.24 2.98
N THR A 164 -0.58 2.27 2.56
CA THR A 164 -0.90 3.69 2.82
C THR A 164 -1.06 4.52 1.56
N THR A 165 -1.17 3.87 0.40
CA THR A 165 -1.27 4.57 -0.89
C THR A 165 -2.59 4.34 -1.59
N ASN A 166 -2.98 5.30 -2.40
CA ASN A 166 -4.11 5.25 -3.32
C ASN A 166 -3.73 4.78 -4.73
N VAL A 167 -2.62 4.05 -4.86
CA VAL A 167 -2.08 3.57 -6.14
C VAL A 167 -2.07 2.06 -6.16
N THR A 168 -2.29 1.47 -7.33
CA THR A 168 -2.05 0.05 -7.63
C THR A 168 -1.26 -0.08 -8.93
N VAL A 169 -0.35 -1.05 -8.97
CA VAL A 169 0.46 -1.37 -10.15
C VAL A 169 0.22 -2.83 -10.53
N ILE A 170 -0.36 -3.05 -11.71
CA ILE A 170 -0.73 -4.38 -12.20
C ILE A 170 -0.14 -4.57 -13.60
N ILE A 171 0.40 -5.74 -13.89
CA ILE A 171 0.94 -6.06 -15.22
C ILE A 171 -0.20 -6.45 -16.16
N ASP A 172 -0.24 -5.83 -17.32
CA ASP A 172 -1.01 -6.33 -18.44
C ASP A 172 -0.25 -7.51 -19.07
N ALA A 173 -0.79 -8.71 -18.89
CA ALA A 173 -0.15 -9.95 -19.36
C ALA A 173 -0.01 -10.02 -20.90
N VAL A 174 -0.79 -9.25 -21.66
CA VAL A 174 -0.76 -9.24 -23.13
C VAL A 174 0.36 -8.32 -23.63
N SER A 175 0.45 -7.11 -23.10
CA SER A 175 1.46 -6.14 -23.52
C SER A 175 2.77 -6.24 -22.73
N GLY A 176 2.78 -6.92 -21.58
CA GLY A 176 3.89 -6.96 -20.64
C GLY A 176 4.15 -5.61 -19.94
N ARG A 177 3.25 -4.63 -20.09
CA ARG A 177 3.39 -3.29 -19.51
C ARG A 177 2.74 -3.21 -18.16
N LYS A 178 3.36 -2.45 -17.26
CA LYS A 178 2.77 -2.09 -15.98
C LYS A 178 1.68 -1.04 -16.19
N GLN A 179 0.49 -1.33 -15.69
CA GLN A 179 -0.62 -0.39 -15.60
C GLN A 179 -0.63 0.21 -14.20
N VAL A 180 -0.47 1.51 -14.13
CA VAL A 180 -0.52 2.27 -12.86
C VAL A 180 -1.86 2.97 -12.79
N LEU A 181 -2.64 2.65 -11.78
CA LEU A 181 -3.89 3.35 -11.49
C LEU A 181 -3.74 4.08 -10.14
N ALA A 182 -3.90 5.39 -10.17
CA ALA A 182 -4.03 6.22 -8.98
C ALA A 182 -5.50 6.65 -8.84
N HIS A 183 -6.14 6.32 -7.72
CA HIS A 183 -7.52 6.71 -7.46
C HIS A 183 -7.81 6.71 -5.96
N ALA A 184 -8.54 7.71 -5.46
CA ALA A 184 -8.85 7.84 -4.03
C ALA A 184 -9.50 6.59 -3.44
N SER A 185 -10.33 5.87 -4.22
CA SER A 185 -10.96 4.61 -3.81
C SER A 185 -10.00 3.44 -3.61
N LEU A 186 -8.70 3.56 -3.94
CA LEU A 186 -7.72 2.50 -3.71
C LEU A 186 -7.09 2.56 -2.31
N MET A 187 -7.27 3.69 -1.59
CA MET A 187 -6.73 3.84 -0.24
C MET A 187 -7.32 2.78 0.70
N PRO A 188 -6.51 1.95 1.39
CA PRO A 188 -7.02 0.99 2.37
C PRO A 188 -7.77 1.65 3.53
N ASP A 189 -8.73 0.95 4.14
CA ASP A 189 -9.45 1.44 5.33
C ASP A 189 -8.64 1.26 6.60
N VAL A 190 -7.79 0.23 6.63
CA VAL A 190 -6.94 -0.10 7.78
C VAL A 190 -5.59 -0.57 7.27
N ALA A 191 -4.54 0.03 7.78
CA ALA A 191 -3.18 -0.50 7.70
C ALA A 191 -2.81 -1.15 9.02
N ILE A 192 -2.33 -2.40 9.01
CA ILE A 192 -1.94 -3.15 10.20
C ILE A 192 -0.47 -3.56 10.08
N LEU A 193 0.38 -2.90 10.82
CA LEU A 193 1.83 -3.02 10.78
C LEU A 193 2.31 -3.90 11.94
N ASP A 194 2.59 -5.17 11.65
CA ASP A 194 3.11 -6.12 12.64
C ASP A 194 4.55 -6.50 12.31
N ALA A 195 5.49 -6.02 13.09
CA ALA A 195 6.91 -6.25 12.87
C ALA A 195 7.29 -7.74 12.86
N ALA A 196 6.57 -8.58 13.63
CA ALA A 196 6.82 -10.01 13.67
C ALA A 196 6.62 -10.69 12.29
N LEU A 197 5.77 -10.13 11.43
CA LEU A 197 5.55 -10.64 10.07
C LEU A 197 6.75 -10.40 9.14
N THR A 198 7.64 -9.49 9.49
CA THR A 198 8.83 -9.16 8.70
C THR A 198 10.08 -9.90 9.14
N GLU A 199 10.05 -10.62 10.27
CA GLU A 199 11.21 -11.28 10.89
C GLU A 199 11.85 -12.32 9.96
N GLY A 200 11.04 -13.05 9.19
CA GLY A 200 11.49 -14.05 8.23
C GLY A 200 12.01 -13.50 6.89
N VAL A 201 11.97 -12.17 6.68
CA VAL A 201 12.44 -11.58 5.42
C VAL A 201 13.97 -11.64 5.33
N PRO A 202 14.53 -12.25 4.26
CA PRO A 202 15.98 -12.38 4.10
C PRO A 202 16.71 -11.04 4.10
N PRO A 203 17.98 -10.99 4.56
CA PRO A 203 18.75 -9.74 4.65
C PRO A 203 18.83 -8.96 3.34
N HIS A 204 19.02 -9.64 2.20
CA HIS A 204 19.10 -8.98 0.90
C HIS A 204 17.76 -8.33 0.50
N ILE A 205 16.63 -8.98 0.76
CA ILE A 205 15.29 -8.39 0.53
C ILE A 205 15.06 -7.23 1.49
N THR A 206 15.42 -7.38 2.78
CA THR A 206 15.34 -6.30 3.77
C THR A 206 16.13 -5.07 3.31
N ALA A 207 17.35 -5.26 2.78
CA ALA A 207 18.16 -4.17 2.26
C ALA A 207 17.52 -3.51 1.04
N MET A 208 17.07 -4.29 0.05
CA MET A 208 16.44 -3.79 -1.17
C MET A 208 15.17 -2.99 -0.84
N THR A 209 14.27 -3.56 -0.06
CA THR A 209 13.01 -2.89 0.29
C THR A 209 13.24 -1.68 1.19
N GLY A 210 14.23 -1.73 2.09
CA GLY A 210 14.57 -0.59 2.94
C GLY A 210 15.17 0.58 2.16
N ILE A 211 15.99 0.33 1.13
CA ILE A 211 16.48 1.37 0.21
C ILE A 211 15.35 1.91 -0.66
N ASP A 212 14.40 1.06 -1.07
CA ASP A 212 13.19 1.50 -1.78
C ASP A 212 12.38 2.49 -0.92
N ALA A 213 12.12 2.15 0.36
CA ALA A 213 11.47 3.07 1.30
C ALA A 213 12.25 4.40 1.48
N LEU A 214 13.59 4.34 1.54
CA LEU A 214 14.42 5.53 1.62
C LEU A 214 14.29 6.39 0.37
N THR A 215 14.32 5.77 -0.80
CA THR A 215 14.12 6.46 -2.09
C THR A 215 12.76 7.15 -2.14
N HIS A 216 11.71 6.46 -1.74
CA HIS A 216 10.36 7.02 -1.65
C HIS A 216 10.31 8.25 -0.73
N ALA A 217 10.94 8.19 0.46
CA ALA A 217 10.96 9.30 1.40
C ALA A 217 11.74 10.51 0.84
N VAL A 218 12.93 10.28 0.25
CA VAL A 218 13.76 11.35 -0.34
C VAL A 218 13.04 12.02 -1.51
N GLU A 219 12.41 11.23 -2.39
CA GLU A 219 11.69 11.77 -3.54
C GLU A 219 10.40 12.49 -3.14
N ALA A 220 9.65 11.97 -2.14
CA ALA A 220 8.49 12.66 -1.60
C ALA A 220 8.86 14.03 -1.01
N TYR A 221 9.99 14.11 -0.30
CA TYR A 221 10.50 15.37 0.26
C TYR A 221 10.87 16.39 -0.82
N SER A 222 11.42 15.94 -1.94
CA SER A 222 11.82 16.80 -3.08
C SER A 222 10.74 16.97 -4.15
N ALA A 223 9.56 16.38 -3.96
CA ALA A 223 8.48 16.38 -4.95
C ALA A 223 7.84 17.77 -5.10
N ARG A 224 7.33 18.06 -6.29
CA ARG A 224 6.67 19.36 -6.60
C ARG A 224 5.41 19.62 -5.77
N HIS A 225 4.71 18.56 -5.36
CA HIS A 225 3.50 18.65 -4.54
C HIS A 225 3.77 18.48 -3.04
N ALA A 226 5.03 18.49 -2.63
CA ALA A 226 5.41 18.41 -1.23
C ALA A 226 4.72 19.49 -0.38
N THR A 227 4.43 19.15 0.86
CA THR A 227 3.74 20.00 1.85
C THR A 227 4.39 19.80 3.21
N PRO A 228 4.17 20.72 4.18
CA PRO A 228 4.68 20.50 5.54
C PRO A 228 4.23 19.17 6.18
N PHE A 229 3.08 18.62 5.81
CA PHE A 229 2.63 17.30 6.25
C PHE A 229 3.52 16.20 5.66
N THR A 230 3.70 16.20 4.34
CA THR A 230 4.52 15.19 3.65
C THR A 230 6.00 15.32 4.00
N ASP A 231 6.52 16.54 4.18
CA ASP A 231 7.91 16.80 4.57
C ASP A 231 8.22 16.25 5.95
N SER A 232 7.30 16.45 6.92
CA SER A 232 7.48 15.93 8.28
C SER A 232 7.54 14.40 8.30
N LEU A 233 6.69 13.73 7.52
CA LEU A 233 6.69 12.27 7.40
C LEU A 233 7.93 11.76 6.67
N ALA A 234 8.30 12.39 5.55
CA ALA A 234 9.46 12.01 4.76
C ALA A 234 10.76 12.15 5.57
N MET A 235 10.96 13.27 6.27
CA MET A 235 12.13 13.48 7.12
C MET A 235 12.18 12.49 8.27
N GLY A 236 11.04 12.22 8.92
CA GLY A 236 10.94 11.20 9.96
C GLY A 236 11.32 9.81 9.43
N ALA A 237 10.80 9.44 8.25
CA ALA A 237 11.12 8.17 7.61
C ALA A 237 12.61 8.06 7.27
N ILE A 238 13.23 9.09 6.69
CA ILE A 238 14.67 9.12 6.37
C ILE A 238 15.51 8.88 7.63
N ALA A 239 15.22 9.59 8.73
CA ALA A 239 15.96 9.44 9.98
C ALA A 239 15.81 8.01 10.54
N MET A 240 14.58 7.49 10.59
CA MET A 240 14.32 6.13 11.10
C MET A 240 15.00 5.05 10.25
N ILE A 241 14.96 5.16 8.92
CA ILE A 241 15.61 4.20 8.01
C ILE A 241 17.12 4.22 8.21
N GLY A 242 17.72 5.41 8.31
CA GLY A 242 19.17 5.55 8.54
C GLY A 242 19.67 4.82 9.79
N GLU A 243 18.87 4.80 10.85
CA GLU A 243 19.20 4.12 12.11
C GLU A 243 18.82 2.63 12.11
N ALA A 244 17.66 2.29 11.54
CA ALA A 244 17.07 0.96 11.67
C ALA A 244 17.53 -0.01 10.57
N LEU A 245 17.72 0.44 9.33
CA LEU A 245 18.03 -0.44 8.21
C LEU A 245 19.32 -1.25 8.40
N PRO A 246 20.45 -0.67 8.82
CA PRO A 246 21.66 -1.46 9.07
C PRO A 246 21.46 -2.53 10.13
N LYS A 247 20.67 -2.24 11.16
CA LYS A 247 20.35 -3.20 12.24
C LYS A 247 19.43 -4.31 11.74
N ALA A 248 18.36 -3.97 11.04
CA ALA A 248 17.41 -4.93 10.48
C ALA A 248 18.05 -5.88 9.45
N VAL A 249 19.02 -5.39 8.67
CA VAL A 249 19.79 -6.21 7.72
C VAL A 249 20.83 -7.08 8.45
N GLY A 250 21.53 -6.52 9.45
CA GLY A 250 22.56 -7.24 10.20
C GLY A 250 22.01 -8.26 11.19
N CYS A 251 20.83 -8.00 11.76
CA CYS A 251 20.14 -8.89 12.69
C CYS A 251 18.63 -8.90 12.37
N GLY A 252 18.21 -9.84 11.53
CA GLY A 252 16.81 -9.95 11.08
C GLY A 252 15.80 -10.23 12.20
N GLN A 253 16.27 -10.66 13.37
CA GLN A 253 15.44 -10.93 14.56
C GLN A 253 15.34 -9.72 15.51
N ASP A 254 15.99 -8.60 15.20
CA ASP A 254 15.81 -7.34 15.94
C ASP A 254 14.44 -6.75 15.61
N LEU A 255 13.44 -7.15 16.41
CA LEU A 255 12.05 -6.69 16.22
C LEU A 255 11.91 -5.18 16.35
N ALA A 256 12.73 -4.51 17.16
CA ALA A 256 12.68 -3.06 17.28
C ALA A 256 13.17 -2.38 15.99
N ALA A 257 14.24 -2.90 15.38
CA ALA A 257 14.71 -2.43 14.08
C ALA A 257 13.68 -2.75 12.97
N ARG A 258 13.06 -3.93 12.99
CA ARG A 258 11.98 -4.30 12.06
C ARG A 258 10.77 -3.39 12.19
N GLU A 259 10.33 -3.07 13.41
CA GLU A 259 9.22 -2.16 13.66
C GLU A 259 9.51 -0.76 13.13
N ASN A 260 10.70 -0.23 13.42
CA ASN A 260 11.11 1.07 12.92
C ASN A 260 11.17 1.11 11.39
N MET A 261 11.65 0.04 10.74
CA MET A 261 11.64 -0.05 9.28
C MET A 261 10.21 -0.08 8.71
N LEU A 262 9.32 -0.83 9.32
CA LEU A 262 7.93 -0.94 8.87
C LEU A 262 7.18 0.39 9.04
N LEU A 263 7.38 1.06 10.19
CA LEU A 263 6.84 2.40 10.43
C LEU A 263 7.41 3.44 9.44
N ALA A 264 8.73 3.41 9.20
CA ALA A 264 9.35 4.33 8.27
C ALA A 264 8.87 4.13 6.83
N SER A 265 8.70 2.88 6.39
CA SER A 265 8.09 2.55 5.09
C SER A 265 6.66 3.07 4.99
N CYS A 266 5.86 2.88 6.03
CA CYS A 266 4.50 3.41 6.13
C CYS A 266 4.47 4.95 6.05
N MET A 267 5.35 5.65 6.79
CA MET A 267 5.47 7.11 6.75
C MET A 267 5.91 7.61 5.36
N ALA A 268 6.87 6.94 4.72
CA ALA A 268 7.27 7.24 3.36
C ALA A 268 6.09 7.07 2.38
N GLY A 269 5.30 5.98 2.54
CA GLY A 269 4.08 5.73 1.78
C GLY A 269 3.05 6.84 1.93
N MET A 270 2.76 7.28 3.15
CA MET A 270 1.86 8.41 3.42
C MET A 270 2.36 9.71 2.79
N ALA A 271 3.68 9.94 2.81
CA ALA A 271 4.28 11.13 2.22
C ALA A 271 4.14 11.13 0.70
N PHE A 272 4.61 10.08 0.02
CA PHE A 272 4.61 10.08 -1.44
C PHE A 272 3.22 9.89 -2.05
N SER A 273 2.30 9.24 -1.37
CA SER A 273 0.91 9.12 -1.83
C SER A 273 0.24 10.47 -2.08
N SER A 274 0.69 11.51 -1.36
CA SER A 274 0.17 12.88 -1.51
C SER A 274 1.14 13.82 -2.24
N ALA A 275 2.46 13.67 -2.04
CA ALA A 275 3.47 14.51 -2.67
C ALA A 275 3.83 14.09 -4.10
N GLY A 276 3.65 12.82 -4.40
CA GLY A 276 4.14 12.17 -5.61
C GLY A 276 5.58 11.66 -5.48
N LEU A 277 6.04 10.98 -6.52
CA LEU A 277 7.39 10.45 -6.66
C LEU A 277 8.09 11.10 -7.86
N GLY A 278 9.38 10.84 -7.98
CA GLY A 278 10.22 11.40 -9.02
C GLY A 278 10.71 10.34 -10.02
N LEU A 279 11.97 10.48 -10.41
CA LEU A 279 12.56 9.75 -11.53
C LEU A 279 12.91 8.30 -11.19
N CYS A 280 13.40 8.05 -9.98
CA CYS A 280 13.91 6.72 -9.62
C CYS A 280 12.81 5.64 -9.63
N PRO A 281 11.67 5.81 -8.95
CA PRO A 281 10.54 4.88 -9.09
C PRO A 281 10.00 4.79 -10.52
N ALA A 282 9.94 5.92 -11.25
CA ALA A 282 9.48 5.93 -12.63
C ALA A 282 10.38 5.12 -13.58
N MET A 283 11.66 4.94 -13.25
CA MET A 283 12.61 4.12 -14.00
C MET A 283 12.64 2.67 -13.52
N ALA A 284 12.36 2.43 -12.23
CA ALA A 284 12.38 1.11 -11.62
C ALA A 284 11.08 0.32 -11.90
N HIS A 285 9.97 1.02 -12.03
CA HIS A 285 8.66 0.47 -12.36
C HIS A 285 8.44 0.44 -13.87
#